data_e44c083daf9274ba29c7deeded141a0b
#
_entry.id   e44c083daf9274ba29c7deeded141a0b
#
_cell.length_a   1.000
_cell.length_b   1.000
_cell.length_c   1.000
_cell.angle_alpha   90.00
_cell.angle_beta   90.00
_cell.angle_gamma   90.00
#
_symmetry.space_group_name_H-M   'P 1'
#
loop_
_entity.id
_entity.type
_entity.pdbx_description
1 polymer ?
#
loop_
_entity_poly.entity_id
_entity_poly.type
_entity_poly.pdbx_seq_one_letter_code
_entity_poly.pdbx_strand_id
1 'polypeptide(L)'
;MGWRRQQGGFNLFPLVDFHPGFMTASGLVEIWSLVCEAYICNMGEVPEGSDKWAHSDLPQFQGDDDRFPIYREPTDSPVAKPELYDAALVDQADDTYFMNHGYKDTLKAMPDNIFLMTTGSRQPTYFHSEHRQLPWCREVWPSPRIEMNPKDAERLGLKQGDWVWIETPWGKVREVLDLYYGISQGVVNANHAWWFPEFDTASHGFELVGINVVNDPYGQDTVGGCATMRSTPTIVYKATAENSPFGNPVPCDPNGVECIHDASDPRLREWVPTGKGVRARFEGEPEWDGSVM
;
A
#
# COMPACT_ATOMS: atom_id res chain seq x y z
N MET A 1 -12.09 -11.04 31.68
CA MET A 1 -10.78 -10.82 32.34
C MET A 1 -9.60 -10.71 31.37
N GLY A 2 -9.56 -11.46 30.27
CA GLY A 2 -8.48 -11.38 29.27
C GLY A 2 -8.34 -10.00 28.59
N TRP A 3 -9.44 -9.38 28.31
CA TRP A 3 -9.50 -8.06 27.69
C TRP A 3 -8.86 -6.96 28.53
N ARG A 4 -9.12 -6.97 29.81
CA ARG A 4 -8.50 -6.01 30.75
C ARG A 4 -6.99 -6.18 30.86
N ARG A 5 -6.49 -7.41 30.74
CA ARG A 5 -5.05 -7.68 30.75
C ARG A 5 -4.36 -7.21 29.48
N GLN A 6 -5.01 -7.34 28.33
CA GLN A 6 -4.47 -6.83 27.07
C GLN A 6 -4.42 -5.31 27.06
N GLN A 7 -5.47 -4.66 27.52
CA GLN A 7 -5.45 -3.20 27.66
C GLN A 7 -4.44 -2.74 28.72
N GLY A 8 -4.33 -3.44 29.84
CA GLY A 8 -3.31 -3.14 30.85
C GLY A 8 -1.88 -3.39 30.38
N GLY A 9 -1.67 -4.35 29.46
CA GLY A 9 -0.36 -4.63 28.88
C GLY A 9 0.14 -3.55 27.90
N PHE A 10 -0.77 -2.79 27.33
CA PHE A 10 -0.46 -1.63 26.49
C PHE A 10 -0.41 -0.32 27.24
N ASN A 11 -0.70 -0.32 28.53
CA ASN A 11 -0.65 0.86 29.35
C ASN A 11 0.81 1.17 29.69
N LEU A 12 1.45 1.98 28.85
CA LEU A 12 2.77 2.58 29.12
C LEU A 12 2.75 3.53 30.34
N PHE A 13 1.57 3.78 30.88
CA PHE A 13 1.36 4.64 32.04
C PHE A 13 0.73 3.86 33.20
N PRO A 14 1.52 3.19 34.02
CA PRO A 14 1.01 2.43 35.16
C PRO A 14 0.32 3.27 36.24
N LEU A 15 0.26 4.58 36.06
CA LEU A 15 -0.34 5.55 36.97
C LEU A 15 -1.73 6.04 36.54
N VAL A 16 -2.20 5.67 35.34
CA VAL A 16 -3.56 5.98 34.93
C VAL A 16 -4.46 4.88 35.44
N ASP A 17 -5.17 5.20 36.48
CA ASP A 17 -6.09 4.31 37.14
C ASP A 17 -7.11 3.76 36.16
N PHE A 18 -7.26 2.48 36.16
CA PHE A 18 -8.00 1.61 35.27
C PHE A 18 -9.41 2.10 35.03
N HIS A 19 -9.66 2.77 33.94
CA HIS A 19 -11.01 2.88 33.44
C HIS A 19 -11.44 1.51 32.88
N PRO A 20 -12.48 0.89 33.44
CA PRO A 20 -13.02 -0.35 32.91
C PRO A 20 -13.75 -0.03 31.62
N GLY A 21 -13.05 -0.09 30.46
CA GLY A 21 -13.67 0.25 29.18
C GLY A 21 -12.64 0.42 28.07
N PHE A 22 -13.03 1.14 27.06
CA PHE A 22 -12.18 1.47 25.91
C PHE A 22 -11.25 2.65 26.25
N MET A 23 -10.14 2.77 25.52
CA MET A 23 -9.21 3.90 25.63
C MET A 23 -9.75 5.13 24.89
N THR A 24 -10.94 5.54 25.25
CA THR A 24 -11.64 6.72 24.73
C THR A 24 -11.90 7.69 25.89
N ALA A 25 -12.22 8.93 25.60
CA ALA A 25 -12.52 9.92 26.61
C ALA A 25 -13.69 9.52 27.53
N SER A 26 -14.69 8.83 26.96
CA SER A 26 -15.85 8.32 27.68
C SER A 26 -15.63 6.94 28.32
N GLY A 27 -14.56 6.23 27.98
CA GLY A 27 -14.37 4.82 28.33
C GLY A 27 -15.31 3.85 27.58
N LEU A 28 -16.10 4.33 26.64
CA LEU A 28 -17.06 3.57 25.85
C LEU A 28 -16.64 3.55 24.38
N VAL A 29 -17.34 2.76 23.57
CA VAL A 29 -17.26 2.90 22.09
C VAL A 29 -17.91 4.22 21.74
N GLU A 30 -17.13 5.15 21.23
CA GLU A 30 -17.63 6.46 20.83
C GLU A 30 -18.12 6.42 19.39
N ILE A 31 -19.44 6.51 19.22
CA ILE A 31 -20.08 6.68 17.91
C ILE A 31 -20.08 8.16 17.53
N TRP A 32 -20.22 9.04 18.51
CA TRP A 32 -20.02 10.47 18.37
C TRP A 32 -18.58 10.83 18.71
N SER A 33 -17.87 11.46 17.78
CA SER A 33 -16.49 11.86 17.99
C SER A 33 -16.40 13.22 18.68
N LEU A 34 -16.05 13.21 19.94
CA LEU A 34 -15.76 14.44 20.69
C LEU A 34 -14.52 15.16 20.13
N VAL A 35 -13.58 14.44 19.53
CA VAL A 35 -12.41 15.02 18.87
C VAL A 35 -12.84 15.79 17.64
N CYS A 36 -13.68 15.21 16.79
CA CYS A 36 -14.22 15.90 15.63
C CYS A 36 -15.06 17.10 16.05
N GLU A 37 -15.86 16.99 17.10
CA GLU A 37 -16.63 18.12 17.65
C GLU A 37 -15.71 19.25 18.13
N ALA A 38 -14.66 18.93 18.87
CA ALA A 38 -13.77 19.94 19.43
C ALA A 38 -12.86 20.60 18.41
N TYR A 39 -12.37 19.83 17.42
CA TYR A 39 -11.33 20.30 16.50
C TYR A 39 -11.87 20.66 15.11
N ILE A 40 -12.83 19.91 14.58
CA ILE A 40 -13.27 20.08 13.19
C ILE A 40 -14.50 20.96 13.10
N CYS A 41 -15.48 20.72 13.97
CA CYS A 41 -16.71 21.52 13.93
C CYS A 41 -16.54 22.93 14.48
N ASN A 42 -15.56 23.14 15.38
CA ASN A 42 -15.21 24.48 15.88
C ASN A 42 -14.22 25.21 14.99
N MET A 43 -13.54 24.52 14.05
CA MET A 43 -12.69 25.18 13.04
C MET A 43 -13.48 25.90 11.96
N GLY A 44 -14.79 25.71 11.87
CA GLY A 44 -15.69 26.50 11.01
C GLY A 44 -15.86 27.95 11.45
N GLU A 45 -15.49 28.31 12.67
CA GLU A 45 -15.40 29.69 13.14
C GLU A 45 -13.95 30.20 12.99
N VAL A 46 -13.52 30.38 11.74
CA VAL A 46 -12.25 31.06 11.48
C VAL A 46 -12.39 32.51 11.94
N PRO A 47 -11.51 33.01 12.81
CA PRO A 47 -11.56 34.39 13.23
C PRO A 47 -11.46 35.31 12.01
N GLU A 48 -12.37 36.28 11.93
CA GLU A 48 -12.42 37.27 10.86
C GLU A 48 -11.03 37.89 10.67
N GLY A 49 -10.46 37.79 9.45
CA GLY A 49 -9.15 38.33 9.13
C GLY A 49 -7.95 37.35 9.28
N SER A 50 -8.16 36.06 9.54
CA SER A 50 -7.07 35.10 9.50
C SER A 50 -6.99 34.39 8.14
N ASP A 51 -6.09 34.88 7.26
CA ASP A 51 -5.78 34.23 5.98
C ASP A 51 -5.10 32.85 6.13
N LYS A 52 -4.85 32.42 7.36
CA LYS A 52 -4.04 31.23 7.64
C LYS A 52 -4.79 29.91 7.46
N TRP A 53 -6.11 29.93 7.31
CA TRP A 53 -6.93 28.74 7.26
C TRP A 53 -7.91 28.78 6.09
N ALA A 54 -7.38 29.00 4.89
CA ALA A 54 -8.15 28.97 3.63
C ALA A 54 -8.88 27.64 3.37
N HIS A 55 -8.78 26.69 4.30
CA HIS A 55 -9.49 25.42 4.25
C HIS A 55 -10.94 25.52 4.74
N SER A 56 -11.33 26.62 5.36
CA SER A 56 -12.70 26.84 5.83
C SER A 56 -13.73 26.92 4.70
N ASP A 57 -13.30 27.21 3.48
CA ASP A 57 -14.15 27.26 2.29
C ASP A 57 -14.32 25.89 1.61
N LEU A 58 -13.64 24.86 2.10
CA LEU A 58 -13.80 23.51 1.59
C LEU A 58 -15.12 22.92 2.12
N PRO A 59 -16.07 22.58 1.23
CA PRO A 59 -17.38 22.05 1.63
C PRO A 59 -17.29 20.83 2.56
N GLN A 60 -16.19 20.11 2.49
CA GLN A 60 -15.93 18.93 3.29
C GLN A 60 -15.76 19.19 4.79
N PHE A 61 -15.45 20.41 5.21
CA PHE A 61 -15.31 20.78 6.62
C PHE A 61 -16.55 21.46 7.19
N GLN A 62 -17.62 21.55 6.39
CA GLN A 62 -18.87 22.18 6.78
C GLN A 62 -19.90 21.11 7.12
N GLY A 63 -20.14 20.86 8.39
CA GLY A 63 -21.29 20.07 8.81
C GLY A 63 -21.10 19.23 10.05
N ASP A 64 -22.22 18.94 10.69
CA ASP A 64 -22.32 18.07 11.85
C ASP A 64 -22.03 16.58 11.51
N ASP A 65 -21.98 16.25 10.22
CA ASP A 65 -21.88 14.88 9.73
C ASP A 65 -20.54 14.21 10.04
N ASP A 66 -19.47 14.98 10.22
CA ASP A 66 -18.13 14.45 10.50
C ASP A 66 -17.97 13.93 11.95
N ARG A 67 -18.95 14.15 12.80
CA ARG A 67 -18.97 13.64 14.18
C ARG A 67 -19.41 12.19 14.26
N PHE A 68 -20.05 11.66 13.21
CA PHE A 68 -20.53 10.28 13.11
C PHE A 68 -19.71 9.47 12.12
N PRO A 69 -19.56 8.16 12.32
CA PRO A 69 -18.98 7.26 11.34
C PRO A 69 -19.96 7.01 10.20
N ILE A 70 -20.03 7.91 9.24
CA ILE A 70 -20.85 7.77 8.03
C ILE A 70 -20.01 7.26 6.87
N TYR A 71 -20.65 6.45 6.01
CA TYR A 71 -20.02 6.07 4.76
C TYR A 71 -20.01 7.25 3.80
N ARG A 72 -18.84 7.49 3.22
CA ARG A 72 -18.67 8.41 2.09
C ARG A 72 -18.04 7.66 0.93
N GLU A 73 -18.58 7.84 -0.25
CA GLU A 73 -17.98 7.25 -1.46
C GLU A 73 -16.59 7.84 -1.68
N PRO A 74 -15.54 6.99 -1.88
CA PRO A 74 -14.23 7.47 -2.24
C PRO A 74 -14.26 8.29 -3.54
N THR A 75 -13.51 9.38 -3.57
CA THR A 75 -13.55 10.37 -4.66
C THR A 75 -13.10 9.83 -6.02
N ASP A 76 -12.34 8.76 -6.02
CA ASP A 76 -11.76 8.10 -7.20
C ASP A 76 -12.35 6.71 -7.48
N SER A 77 -13.45 6.37 -6.82
CA SER A 77 -14.14 5.10 -7.03
C SER A 77 -14.83 5.01 -8.39
N PRO A 78 -15.15 3.80 -8.88
CA PRO A 78 -15.93 3.61 -10.11
C PRO A 78 -17.31 4.25 -10.08
N VAL A 79 -17.85 4.51 -8.88
CA VAL A 79 -19.15 5.16 -8.71
C VAL A 79 -19.02 6.67 -8.79
N ALA A 80 -17.98 7.22 -8.16
CA ALA A 80 -17.74 8.66 -8.13
C ALA A 80 -17.15 9.18 -9.46
N LYS A 81 -16.28 8.36 -10.09
CA LYS A 81 -15.50 8.72 -11.29
C LYS A 81 -15.49 7.56 -12.31
N PRO A 82 -16.65 7.17 -12.87
CA PRO A 82 -16.71 6.07 -13.84
C PRO A 82 -15.83 6.31 -15.08
N GLU A 83 -15.60 7.56 -15.45
CA GLU A 83 -14.75 7.96 -16.58
C GLU A 83 -13.28 7.55 -16.41
N LEU A 84 -12.81 7.30 -15.18
CA LEU A 84 -11.46 6.83 -14.94
C LEU A 84 -11.31 5.32 -15.13
N TYR A 85 -12.41 4.60 -15.26
CA TYR A 85 -12.45 3.14 -15.39
C TYR A 85 -12.94 2.64 -16.76
N ASP A 86 -13.36 3.53 -17.62
CA ASP A 86 -13.93 3.16 -18.92
C ASP A 86 -13.26 3.92 -20.07
N ALA A 87 -12.64 3.18 -20.96
CA ALA A 87 -11.98 3.70 -22.17
C ALA A 87 -12.92 4.53 -23.07
N ALA A 88 -14.23 4.24 -23.03
CA ALA A 88 -15.22 5.00 -23.80
C ALA A 88 -15.59 6.34 -23.15
N LEU A 89 -15.38 6.46 -21.85
CA LEU A 89 -15.75 7.65 -21.06
C LEU A 89 -14.54 8.52 -20.71
N VAL A 90 -13.32 8.00 -20.78
CA VAL A 90 -12.13 8.65 -20.24
C VAL A 90 -11.83 10.04 -20.82
N ASP A 91 -12.28 10.33 -22.04
CA ASP A 91 -12.15 11.66 -22.64
C ASP A 91 -13.08 12.72 -22.02
N GLN A 92 -14.09 12.28 -21.26
CA GLN A 92 -15.00 13.19 -20.54
C GLN A 92 -14.40 13.65 -19.20
N ALA A 93 -13.35 12.97 -18.70
CA ALA A 93 -12.66 13.38 -17.50
C ALA A 93 -11.90 14.68 -17.71
N ASP A 94 -11.94 15.56 -16.73
CA ASP A 94 -11.22 16.84 -16.72
C ASP A 94 -9.70 16.59 -16.80
N ASP A 95 -9.04 17.21 -17.77
CA ASP A 95 -7.59 17.05 -18.00
C ASP A 95 -6.75 17.52 -16.82
N THR A 96 -7.25 18.46 -16.03
CA THR A 96 -6.55 18.94 -14.82
C THR A 96 -6.45 17.88 -13.72
N TYR A 97 -7.25 16.83 -13.81
CA TYR A 97 -7.21 15.71 -12.88
C TYR A 97 -5.97 14.81 -13.08
N PHE A 98 -5.38 14.81 -14.26
CA PHE A 98 -4.30 13.92 -14.63
C PHE A 98 -2.92 14.53 -14.42
N MET A 99 -2.14 13.99 -13.51
CA MET A 99 -0.70 14.25 -13.44
C MET A 99 0.06 13.33 -14.42
N ASN A 100 -0.50 12.15 -14.68
CA ASN A 100 -0.03 11.22 -15.71
C ASN A 100 -0.80 11.43 -17.01
N HIS A 101 -0.27 12.26 -17.89
CA HIS A 101 -0.92 12.60 -19.16
C HIS A 101 -1.04 11.40 -20.12
N GLY A 102 -0.30 10.30 -19.90
CA GLY A 102 -0.39 9.08 -20.72
C GLY A 102 -1.53 8.14 -20.33
N TYR A 103 -2.17 8.34 -19.18
CA TYR A 103 -3.17 7.42 -18.65
C TYR A 103 -4.34 7.18 -19.62
N LYS A 104 -4.91 8.24 -20.21
CA LYS A 104 -6.03 8.13 -21.14
C LYS A 104 -5.70 7.25 -22.34
N ASP A 105 -4.51 7.44 -22.91
CA ASP A 105 -4.05 6.67 -24.07
C ASP A 105 -3.81 5.21 -23.69
N THR A 106 -3.22 4.97 -22.52
CA THR A 106 -2.99 3.62 -22.00
C THR A 106 -4.31 2.89 -21.77
N LEU A 107 -5.30 3.55 -21.14
CA LEU A 107 -6.61 2.96 -20.88
C LEU A 107 -7.33 2.60 -22.20
N LYS A 108 -7.27 3.48 -23.21
CA LYS A 108 -7.84 3.20 -24.54
C LYS A 108 -7.15 2.05 -25.25
N ALA A 109 -5.83 1.94 -25.11
CA ALA A 109 -5.05 0.87 -25.71
C ALA A 109 -5.25 -0.49 -25.02
N MET A 110 -5.55 -0.46 -23.71
CA MET A 110 -5.65 -1.65 -22.84
C MET A 110 -6.92 -1.61 -21.97
N PRO A 111 -8.13 -1.56 -22.54
CA PRO A 111 -9.37 -1.37 -21.77
C PRO A 111 -9.67 -2.52 -20.79
N ASP A 112 -9.17 -3.71 -21.07
CA ASP A 112 -9.35 -4.89 -20.22
C ASP A 112 -8.36 -4.97 -19.05
N ASN A 113 -7.38 -4.07 -19.00
CA ASN A 113 -6.32 -4.06 -18.00
C ASN A 113 -6.65 -3.17 -16.78
N ILE A 114 -7.86 -2.61 -16.74
CA ILE A 114 -8.30 -1.74 -15.64
C ILE A 114 -8.73 -2.54 -14.42
N PHE A 115 -8.28 -2.11 -13.27
CA PHE A 115 -8.57 -2.70 -11.97
C PHE A 115 -8.89 -1.61 -10.94
N LEU A 116 -9.61 -2.01 -9.93
CA LEU A 116 -9.71 -1.26 -8.69
C LEU A 116 -8.53 -1.64 -7.80
N MET A 117 -7.66 -0.68 -7.52
CA MET A 117 -6.53 -0.93 -6.62
C MET A 117 -6.85 -0.56 -5.18
N THR A 118 -6.50 -1.44 -4.27
CA THR A 118 -6.36 -1.17 -2.85
C THR A 118 -4.88 -1.22 -2.49
N THR A 119 -4.48 -0.43 -1.51
CA THR A 119 -3.10 -0.37 -1.02
C THR A 119 -3.04 -0.51 0.49
N GLY A 120 -1.83 -0.59 1.04
CA GLY A 120 -1.64 -0.68 2.48
C GLY A 120 -1.61 -2.10 3.02
N SER A 121 -1.47 -3.10 2.16
CA SER A 121 -1.14 -4.46 2.58
C SER A 121 0.16 -4.47 3.37
N ARG A 122 0.11 -4.96 4.59
CA ARG A 122 1.27 -5.07 5.47
C ARG A 122 1.93 -6.42 5.30
N GLN A 123 3.22 -6.38 5.07
CA GLN A 123 4.04 -7.57 4.99
C GLN A 123 4.50 -7.99 6.38
N PRO A 124 4.51 -9.29 6.69
CA PRO A 124 4.88 -9.77 8.02
C PRO A 124 6.30 -9.39 8.47
N THR A 125 7.21 -9.24 7.51
CA THR A 125 8.64 -8.94 7.76
C THR A 125 8.94 -7.45 7.90
N TYR A 126 7.98 -6.58 7.56
CA TYR A 126 8.21 -5.16 7.48
C TYR A 126 7.15 -4.36 8.25
N PHE A 127 7.59 -3.28 8.87
CA PHE A 127 6.69 -2.29 9.44
C PHE A 127 6.79 -0.99 8.64
N HIS A 128 5.76 -0.71 7.83
CA HIS A 128 5.77 0.42 6.88
C HIS A 128 7.05 0.44 6.02
N SER A 129 7.85 1.50 6.09
CA SER A 129 9.12 1.65 5.36
C SER A 129 10.33 1.05 6.09
N GLU A 130 10.15 0.53 7.29
CA GLU A 130 11.24 0.01 8.09
C GLU A 130 11.69 -1.39 7.64
N HIS A 131 12.94 -1.74 7.98
CA HIS A 131 13.54 -3.07 7.85
C HIS A 131 13.91 -3.50 6.43
N ARG A 132 13.79 -2.64 5.40
CA ARG A 132 14.25 -2.94 4.04
C ARG A 132 15.77 -3.16 3.96
N GLN A 133 16.51 -2.60 4.90
CA GLN A 133 17.96 -2.74 5.03
C GLN A 133 18.40 -4.02 5.75
N LEU A 134 17.47 -4.81 6.31
CA LEU A 134 17.82 -6.04 7.03
C LEU A 134 17.85 -7.23 6.08
N PRO A 135 19.03 -7.93 5.93
CA PRO A 135 19.18 -9.02 4.98
C PRO A 135 18.13 -10.12 5.14
N TRP A 136 17.89 -10.58 6.36
CA TRP A 136 16.94 -11.66 6.62
C TRP A 136 15.48 -11.30 6.31
N CYS A 137 15.11 -10.02 6.40
CA CYS A 137 13.79 -9.56 5.96
C CYS A 137 13.70 -9.57 4.43
N ARG A 138 14.79 -9.18 3.77
CA ARG A 138 14.87 -9.16 2.30
C ARG A 138 14.91 -10.55 1.70
N GLU A 139 15.50 -11.53 2.37
CA GLU A 139 15.46 -12.94 1.95
C GLU A 139 14.03 -13.49 1.90
N VAL A 140 13.20 -13.15 2.89
CA VAL A 140 11.80 -13.61 2.95
C VAL A 140 10.93 -12.85 1.96
N TRP A 141 11.18 -11.54 1.79
CA TRP A 141 10.38 -10.66 0.94
C TRP A 141 11.26 -9.67 0.18
N PRO A 142 11.83 -10.09 -0.96
CA PRO A 142 12.87 -9.34 -1.65
C PRO A 142 12.39 -8.14 -2.45
N SER A 143 11.11 -8.12 -2.87
CA SER A 143 10.56 -7.11 -3.79
C SER A 143 9.18 -6.66 -3.36
N PRO A 144 8.76 -5.45 -3.76
CA PRO A 144 7.36 -5.04 -3.62
C PRO A 144 6.48 -5.95 -4.46
N ARG A 145 5.29 -6.26 -3.98
CA ARG A 145 4.37 -7.15 -4.66
C ARG A 145 3.00 -6.55 -4.83
N ILE A 146 2.41 -6.82 -5.99
CA ILE A 146 1.01 -6.58 -6.27
C ILE A 146 0.26 -7.90 -6.36
N GLU A 147 -0.73 -8.09 -5.49
CA GLU A 147 -1.59 -9.26 -5.49
C GLU A 147 -2.67 -9.12 -6.55
N MET A 148 -2.87 -10.18 -7.32
CA MET A 148 -3.89 -10.27 -8.37
C MET A 148 -4.54 -11.66 -8.38
N ASN A 149 -5.82 -11.72 -8.70
CA ASN A 149 -6.50 -13.00 -8.88
C ASN A 149 -5.90 -13.76 -10.09
N PRO A 150 -5.57 -15.05 -9.94
CA PRO A 150 -4.96 -15.84 -11.03
C PRO A 150 -5.75 -15.86 -12.33
N LYS A 151 -7.10 -15.75 -12.29
CA LYS A 151 -7.93 -15.68 -13.49
C LYS A 151 -7.75 -14.38 -14.26
N ASP A 152 -7.52 -13.27 -13.55
CA ASP A 152 -7.20 -11.99 -14.19
C ASP A 152 -5.81 -12.03 -14.81
N ALA A 153 -4.84 -12.60 -14.12
CA ALA A 153 -3.49 -12.78 -14.64
C ALA A 153 -3.48 -13.67 -15.90
N GLU A 154 -4.22 -14.79 -15.89
CA GLU A 154 -4.39 -15.66 -17.06
C GLU A 154 -4.98 -14.90 -18.25
N ARG A 155 -6.04 -14.11 -18.02
CA ARG A 155 -6.69 -13.27 -19.05
C ARG A 155 -5.71 -12.28 -19.67
N LEU A 156 -4.80 -11.72 -18.88
CA LEU A 156 -3.79 -10.75 -19.31
C LEU A 156 -2.48 -11.38 -19.79
N GLY A 157 -2.34 -12.70 -19.74
CA GLY A 157 -1.10 -13.42 -20.09
C GLY A 157 0.05 -13.17 -19.10
N LEU A 158 -0.26 -12.78 -17.87
CA LEU A 158 0.68 -12.52 -16.82
C LEU A 158 0.98 -13.79 -16.00
N LYS A 159 2.16 -13.84 -15.39
CA LYS A 159 2.61 -14.99 -14.61
C LYS A 159 3.14 -14.54 -13.25
N GLN A 160 3.10 -15.47 -12.28
CA GLN A 160 3.75 -15.28 -10.99
C GLN A 160 5.19 -14.79 -11.16
N GLY A 161 5.55 -13.73 -10.45
CA GLY A 161 6.89 -13.17 -10.47
C GLY A 161 7.17 -12.18 -11.63
N ASP A 162 6.25 -11.99 -12.56
CA ASP A 162 6.38 -10.95 -13.58
C ASP A 162 6.46 -9.56 -12.93
N TRP A 163 7.38 -8.73 -13.38
CA TRP A 163 7.30 -7.31 -13.10
C TRP A 163 6.15 -6.71 -13.90
N VAL A 164 5.30 -5.96 -13.25
CA VAL A 164 4.16 -5.28 -13.89
C VAL A 164 4.16 -3.79 -13.57
N TRP A 165 3.73 -3.00 -14.54
CA TRP A 165 3.39 -1.61 -14.34
C TRP A 165 2.06 -1.48 -13.63
N ILE A 166 2.01 -0.55 -12.72
CA ILE A 166 0.84 -0.06 -11.99
C ILE A 166 0.69 1.39 -12.42
N GLU A 167 -0.24 1.67 -13.30
CA GLU A 167 -0.43 3.00 -13.87
C GLU A 167 -1.77 3.57 -13.47
N THR A 168 -1.76 4.78 -12.93
CA THR A 168 -2.92 5.52 -12.46
C THR A 168 -2.98 6.89 -13.10
N PRO A 169 -4.08 7.66 -12.95
CA PRO A 169 -4.14 9.04 -13.42
C PRO A 169 -3.03 9.95 -12.87
N TRP A 170 -2.37 9.57 -11.79
CA TRP A 170 -1.37 10.41 -11.11
C TRP A 170 0.07 10.02 -11.38
N GLY A 171 0.33 8.78 -11.72
CA GLY A 171 1.67 8.30 -12.00
C GLY A 171 1.73 6.83 -12.35
N LYS A 172 2.94 6.29 -12.38
CA LYS A 172 3.16 4.86 -12.57
C LYS A 172 4.39 4.35 -11.84
N VAL A 173 4.25 3.17 -11.28
CA VAL A 173 5.31 2.43 -10.58
C VAL A 173 5.30 0.97 -11.00
N ARG A 174 6.25 0.18 -10.52
CA ARG A 174 6.36 -1.25 -10.85
C ARG A 174 6.45 -2.08 -9.59
N GLU A 175 5.73 -3.19 -9.58
CA GLU A 175 5.83 -4.21 -8.55
C GLU A 175 5.86 -5.60 -9.16
N VAL A 176 6.25 -6.58 -8.38
CA VAL A 176 6.27 -8.00 -8.79
C VAL A 176 4.89 -8.59 -8.58
N LEU A 177 4.36 -9.25 -9.60
CA LEU A 177 3.06 -9.91 -9.55
C LEU A 177 3.06 -11.10 -8.59
N ASP A 178 2.12 -11.10 -7.65
CA ASP A 178 1.84 -12.19 -6.74
C ASP A 178 0.41 -12.72 -6.96
N LEU A 179 0.31 -13.96 -7.40
CA LEU A 179 -0.97 -14.58 -7.70
C LEU A 179 -1.65 -15.05 -6.41
N TYR A 180 -2.78 -14.44 -6.10
CA TYR A 180 -3.49 -14.70 -4.85
C TYR A 180 -4.99 -14.97 -5.06
N TYR A 181 -5.44 -16.18 -4.77
CA TYR A 181 -6.85 -16.57 -4.91
C TYR A 181 -7.79 -15.87 -3.93
N GLY A 182 -7.26 -15.31 -2.86
CA GLY A 182 -8.04 -14.62 -1.82
C GLY A 182 -8.50 -13.21 -2.20
N ILE A 183 -8.03 -12.67 -3.35
CA ILE A 183 -8.47 -11.39 -3.87
C ILE A 183 -9.54 -11.59 -4.96
N SER A 184 -10.54 -10.69 -5.01
CA SER A 184 -11.59 -10.74 -6.01
C SER A 184 -11.06 -10.41 -7.40
N GLN A 185 -11.66 -10.98 -8.46
CA GLN A 185 -11.38 -10.55 -9.84
C GLN A 185 -11.72 -9.06 -10.01
N GLY A 186 -10.94 -8.37 -10.83
CA GLY A 186 -11.06 -6.93 -11.06
C GLY A 186 -10.49 -6.05 -9.95
N VAL A 187 -9.90 -6.66 -8.90
CA VAL A 187 -9.26 -5.95 -7.80
C VAL A 187 -7.80 -6.37 -7.70
N VAL A 188 -6.94 -5.42 -7.41
CA VAL A 188 -5.52 -5.64 -7.10
C VAL A 188 -5.14 -4.99 -5.77
N ASN A 189 -4.14 -5.54 -5.08
CA ASN A 189 -3.66 -5.02 -3.82
C ASN A 189 -2.14 -4.83 -3.84
N ALA A 190 -1.70 -3.58 -3.84
CA ALA A 190 -0.30 -3.22 -3.95
C ALA A 190 0.36 -3.01 -2.58
N ASN A 191 1.62 -3.37 -2.46
CA ASN A 191 2.41 -3.15 -1.26
C ASN A 191 2.75 -1.66 -1.10
N HIS A 192 2.80 -1.20 0.15
CA HIS A 192 3.13 0.17 0.44
C HIS A 192 4.55 0.36 1.00
N ALA A 193 5.04 1.59 0.93
CA ALA A 193 6.26 2.05 1.60
C ALA A 193 7.54 1.29 1.21
N TRP A 194 7.63 0.85 -0.03
CA TRP A 194 8.82 0.16 -0.53
C TRP A 194 9.90 1.14 -1.00
N TRP A 195 11.16 0.75 -0.80
CA TRP A 195 12.37 1.42 -1.25
C TRP A 195 13.54 0.41 -1.24
N PHE A 196 14.64 0.75 -1.89
CA PHE A 196 15.81 -0.12 -2.04
C PHE A 196 17.03 0.52 -1.37
N PRO A 197 17.45 0.07 -0.17
CA PRO A 197 18.64 0.61 0.50
C PRO A 197 19.92 0.46 -0.31
N GLU A 198 19.98 -0.51 -1.21
CA GLU A 198 21.10 -0.79 -2.11
C GLU A 198 21.24 0.20 -3.29
N PHE A 199 20.23 1.01 -3.56
CA PHE A 199 20.31 1.99 -4.64
C PHE A 199 21.05 3.24 -4.18
N ASP A 200 22.11 3.59 -4.92
CA ASP A 200 22.93 4.78 -4.66
C ASP A 200 22.30 6.04 -5.26
N THR A 201 21.06 6.33 -4.84
CA THR A 201 20.31 7.54 -5.19
C THR A 201 19.71 8.13 -3.93
N ALA A 202 19.43 9.43 -3.93
CA ALA A 202 18.84 10.10 -2.76
C ALA A 202 17.44 9.55 -2.40
N SER A 203 16.72 9.05 -3.39
CA SER A 203 15.38 8.45 -3.23
C SER A 203 15.43 6.95 -2.93
N HIS A 204 16.58 6.31 -3.06
CA HIS A 204 16.71 4.85 -2.95
C HIS A 204 15.70 4.08 -3.79
N GLY A 205 15.39 4.56 -5.00
CA GLY A 205 14.45 3.93 -5.93
C GLY A 205 12.97 4.02 -5.51
N PHE A 206 12.63 4.87 -4.55
CA PHE A 206 11.25 5.09 -4.13
C PHE A 206 10.34 5.47 -5.31
N GLU A 207 10.80 6.31 -6.21
CA GLU A 207 10.08 6.74 -7.42
C GLU A 207 9.75 5.61 -8.39
N LEU A 208 10.43 4.47 -8.29
CA LEU A 208 10.21 3.32 -9.18
C LEU A 208 9.13 2.37 -8.66
N VAL A 209 8.93 2.33 -7.35
CA VAL A 209 8.13 1.30 -6.66
C VAL A 209 7.23 1.84 -5.55
N GLY A 210 7.37 3.11 -5.18
CA GLY A 210 6.62 3.68 -4.05
C GLY A 210 5.19 3.98 -4.43
N ILE A 211 4.24 3.27 -3.82
CA ILE A 211 2.82 3.37 -4.17
C ILE A 211 2.23 4.78 -3.97
N ASN A 212 2.84 5.62 -3.15
CA ASN A 212 2.39 7.01 -2.98
C ASN A 212 2.57 7.87 -4.24
N VAL A 213 3.39 7.43 -5.20
CA VAL A 213 3.55 8.10 -6.51
C VAL A 213 2.29 7.98 -7.36
N VAL A 214 1.48 6.97 -7.10
CA VAL A 214 0.29 6.62 -7.91
C VAL A 214 -1.04 6.83 -7.18
N ASN A 215 -1.02 7.32 -5.95
CA ASN A 215 -2.23 7.67 -5.21
C ASN A 215 -2.75 9.06 -5.59
N ASP A 216 -4.06 9.26 -5.47
CA ASP A 216 -4.69 10.56 -5.66
C ASP A 216 -4.17 11.57 -4.60
N PRO A 217 -3.48 12.64 -5.01
CA PRO A 217 -3.00 13.65 -4.07
C PRO A 217 -4.10 14.60 -3.58
N TYR A 218 -5.27 14.59 -4.23
CA TYR A 218 -6.38 15.51 -3.96
C TYR A 218 -7.56 14.83 -3.25
N GLY A 219 -7.69 13.50 -3.40
CA GLY A 219 -8.75 12.70 -2.78
C GLY A 219 -8.49 12.41 -1.32
N GLN A 220 -8.58 13.41 -0.47
CA GLN A 220 -8.36 13.27 0.96
C GLN A 220 -9.69 13.13 1.71
N ASP A 221 -9.69 12.33 2.80
CA ASP A 221 -10.82 12.32 3.70
C ASP A 221 -10.95 13.66 4.44
N THR A 222 -12.17 14.03 4.76
CA THR A 222 -12.49 15.35 5.27
C THR A 222 -12.09 15.58 6.73
N VAL A 223 -11.79 14.50 7.46
CA VAL A 223 -11.50 14.55 8.89
C VAL A 223 -10.01 14.45 9.16
N GLY A 224 -9.37 13.41 8.63
CA GLY A 224 -7.97 13.10 8.91
C GLY A 224 -7.02 13.56 7.81
N GLY A 225 -7.53 14.00 6.64
CA GLY A 225 -6.73 14.34 5.49
C GLY A 225 -6.02 13.14 4.87
N CYS A 226 -6.47 11.92 5.15
CA CYS A 226 -5.88 10.72 4.59
C CYS A 226 -6.25 10.58 3.11
N ALA A 227 -5.28 10.28 2.27
CA ALA A 227 -5.54 10.00 0.86
C ALA A 227 -6.40 8.74 0.70
N THR A 228 -7.20 8.71 -0.36
CA THR A 228 -7.94 7.50 -0.76
C THR A 228 -6.95 6.42 -1.16
N MET A 229 -7.03 5.25 -0.53
CA MET A 229 -6.10 4.14 -0.75
C MET A 229 -6.83 2.82 -1.03
N ARG A 230 -8.11 2.86 -1.36
CA ARG A 230 -8.95 1.65 -1.41
C ARG A 230 -9.75 1.49 -2.70
N SER A 231 -9.68 2.47 -3.59
CA SER A 231 -10.49 2.49 -4.81
C SER A 231 -9.79 3.15 -6.00
N THR A 232 -8.46 3.15 -6.01
CA THR A 232 -7.67 3.84 -7.04
C THR A 232 -7.81 3.16 -8.41
N PRO A 233 -8.19 3.90 -9.47
CA PRO A 233 -8.25 3.37 -10.84
C PRO A 233 -6.84 3.03 -11.32
N THR A 234 -6.64 1.79 -11.75
CA THR A 234 -5.29 1.27 -12.02
C THR A 234 -5.26 0.39 -13.24
N ILE A 235 -4.38 0.69 -14.17
CA ILE A 235 -4.08 -0.16 -15.33
C ILE A 235 -2.86 -1.00 -14.99
N VAL A 236 -3.00 -2.34 -15.14
CA VAL A 236 -1.91 -3.27 -14.88
C VAL A 236 -1.48 -3.97 -16.15
N TYR A 237 -0.20 -3.91 -16.49
CA TYR A 237 0.37 -4.55 -17.65
C TYR A 237 1.82 -4.95 -17.44
N LYS A 238 2.31 -5.90 -18.24
CA LYS A 238 3.66 -6.44 -18.11
C LYS A 238 4.72 -5.38 -18.34
N ALA A 239 5.73 -5.32 -17.45
CA ALA A 239 6.95 -4.58 -17.69
C ALA A 239 7.87 -5.39 -18.61
N THR A 240 8.22 -4.82 -19.78
CA THR A 240 9.07 -5.43 -20.80
C THR A 240 10.29 -4.56 -21.06
N ALA A 241 11.27 -5.06 -21.81
CA ALA A 241 12.45 -4.28 -22.20
C ALA A 241 12.07 -3.02 -22.99
N GLU A 242 10.99 -3.09 -23.79
CA GLU A 242 10.54 -1.98 -24.64
C GLU A 242 9.90 -0.86 -23.83
N ASN A 243 9.12 -1.20 -22.79
CA ASN A 243 8.43 -0.21 -21.94
C ASN A 243 9.15 0.10 -20.62
N SER A 244 10.31 -0.54 -20.40
CA SER A 244 11.14 -0.38 -19.20
C SER A 244 12.62 -0.21 -19.61
N PRO A 245 12.98 0.91 -20.26
CA PRO A 245 14.29 1.09 -20.91
C PRO A 245 15.49 1.02 -19.94
N PHE A 246 15.27 1.21 -18.65
CA PHE A 246 16.27 1.08 -17.60
C PHE A 246 16.24 -0.28 -16.90
N GLY A 247 15.48 -1.24 -17.45
CA GLY A 247 15.25 -2.53 -16.81
C GLY A 247 14.36 -2.47 -15.58
N ASN A 248 14.14 -3.62 -14.98
CA ASN A 248 13.45 -3.72 -13.69
C ASN A 248 14.45 -3.65 -12.55
N PRO A 249 14.06 -3.15 -11.37
CA PRO A 249 14.92 -3.23 -10.19
C PRO A 249 15.32 -4.67 -9.89
N VAL A 250 16.61 -4.89 -9.67
CA VAL A 250 17.14 -6.17 -9.21
C VAL A 250 17.51 -5.99 -7.74
N PRO A 251 16.66 -6.41 -6.80
CA PRO A 251 16.91 -6.18 -5.39
C PRO A 251 18.08 -7.05 -4.92
N CYS A 252 19.00 -6.40 -4.23
CA CYS A 252 20.10 -7.03 -3.54
C CYS A 252 19.94 -6.89 -2.02
N ASP A 253 20.64 -7.69 -1.25
CA ASP A 253 20.82 -7.42 0.17
C ASP A 253 21.76 -6.21 0.38
N PRO A 254 21.88 -5.66 1.61
CA PRO A 254 22.79 -4.56 1.88
C PRO A 254 24.29 -4.83 1.58
N ASN A 255 24.67 -6.09 1.37
CA ASN A 255 26.01 -6.50 0.99
C ASN A 255 26.19 -6.61 -0.54
N GLY A 256 25.15 -6.30 -1.31
CA GLY A 256 25.16 -6.36 -2.76
C GLY A 256 24.90 -7.77 -3.34
N VAL A 257 24.47 -8.72 -2.51
CA VAL A 257 24.08 -10.05 -2.98
C VAL A 257 22.65 -9.99 -3.50
N GLU A 258 22.45 -10.40 -4.73
CA GLU A 258 21.12 -10.44 -5.36
C GLU A 258 20.16 -11.34 -4.56
N CYS A 259 19.03 -10.75 -4.15
CA CYS A 259 17.99 -11.48 -3.43
C CYS A 259 17.29 -12.48 -4.34
N ILE A 260 16.92 -13.63 -3.77
CA ILE A 260 16.11 -14.62 -4.49
C ILE A 260 14.69 -14.05 -4.61
N HIS A 261 14.20 -13.91 -5.83
CA HIS A 261 12.88 -13.36 -6.14
C HIS A 261 12.07 -14.24 -7.09
N ASP A 262 12.62 -15.37 -7.50
CA ASP A 262 11.97 -16.35 -8.37
C ASP A 262 11.93 -17.70 -7.67
N ALA A 263 10.73 -18.31 -7.59
CA ALA A 263 10.54 -19.64 -7.01
C ALA A 263 11.31 -20.75 -7.76
N SER A 264 11.74 -20.49 -8.99
CA SER A 264 12.56 -21.41 -9.77
C SER A 264 14.07 -21.22 -9.57
N ASP A 265 14.49 -20.22 -8.79
CA ASP A 265 15.90 -19.94 -8.54
C ASP A 265 16.59 -21.20 -7.96
N PRO A 266 17.65 -21.68 -8.60
CA PRO A 266 18.35 -22.89 -8.17
C PRO A 266 18.92 -22.78 -6.74
N ARG A 267 19.18 -21.58 -6.24
CA ARG A 267 19.61 -21.35 -4.85
C ARG A 267 18.55 -21.76 -3.85
N LEU A 268 17.26 -21.70 -4.18
CA LEU A 268 16.17 -22.19 -3.32
C LEU A 268 16.27 -23.68 -3.06
N ARG A 269 16.88 -24.47 -3.95
CA ARG A 269 17.07 -25.91 -3.73
C ARG A 269 18.08 -26.20 -2.64
N GLU A 270 19.02 -25.30 -2.43
CA GLU A 270 19.95 -25.38 -1.31
C GLU A 270 19.28 -25.05 0.02
N TRP A 271 18.15 -24.34 -0.04
CA TRP A 271 17.32 -23.91 1.08
C TRP A 271 16.16 -24.87 1.37
N VAL A 272 15.77 -25.70 0.42
CA VAL A 272 14.76 -26.74 0.67
C VAL A 272 15.34 -27.71 1.70
N PRO A 273 14.65 -27.94 2.80
CA PRO A 273 15.16 -28.75 3.89
C PRO A 273 15.49 -30.16 3.41
N THR A 274 16.74 -30.40 3.25
CA THR A 274 17.28 -31.79 3.24
C THR A 274 17.36 -32.33 4.67
N GLY A 275 16.51 -31.82 5.58
CA GLY A 275 16.59 -32.00 7.02
C GLY A 275 17.67 -31.16 7.71
N LYS A 276 18.37 -30.31 6.97
CA LYS A 276 19.53 -29.54 7.47
C LYS A 276 19.24 -28.06 7.54
N GLY A 277 18.13 -27.64 8.03
CA GLY A 277 17.70 -26.24 8.24
C GLY A 277 18.45 -25.12 7.56
N VAL A 278 17.74 -24.08 7.21
CA VAL A 278 18.23 -22.83 6.62
C VAL A 278 18.96 -22.01 7.70
N ARG A 279 20.04 -22.53 8.22
CA ARG A 279 20.84 -21.82 9.20
C ARG A 279 22.15 -21.40 8.58
N ALA A 280 22.44 -20.12 8.63
CA ALA A 280 23.79 -19.66 8.39
C ALA A 280 24.69 -20.45 9.34
N ARG A 281 25.57 -21.28 8.78
CA ARG A 281 26.51 -22.06 9.56
C ARG A 281 27.66 -21.16 9.96
N PHE A 282 27.83 -21.01 11.24
CA PHE A 282 29.07 -20.46 11.75
C PHE A 282 30.11 -21.58 11.77
N GLU A 283 31.33 -21.25 11.41
CA GLU A 283 32.46 -22.17 11.44
C GLU A 283 32.59 -22.75 12.86
N GLY A 284 32.48 -24.09 12.97
CA GLY A 284 32.51 -24.80 14.26
C GLY A 284 31.16 -25.13 14.91
N GLU A 285 30.02 -24.77 14.30
CA GLU A 285 28.73 -25.26 14.78
C GLU A 285 28.55 -26.77 14.44
N PRO A 286 28.04 -27.57 15.39
CA PRO A 286 27.73 -28.98 15.12
C PRO A 286 26.61 -29.06 14.06
N GLU A 287 26.72 -30.05 13.18
CA GLU A 287 25.64 -30.37 12.24
C GLU A 287 24.39 -30.76 13.01
N TRP A 288 23.27 -30.11 12.68
CA TRP A 288 21.99 -30.54 13.21
C TRP A 288 21.57 -31.88 12.58
N ASP A 289 21.35 -32.87 13.42
CA ASP A 289 21.07 -34.28 13.03
C ASP A 289 19.58 -34.51 12.70
N GLY A 290 18.73 -33.48 12.76
CA GLY A 290 17.29 -33.60 12.51
C GLY A 290 16.47 -34.02 13.72
N SER A 291 17.08 -34.19 14.90
CA SER A 291 16.32 -34.44 16.12
C SER A 291 15.58 -33.18 16.59
N VAL A 292 14.30 -33.33 16.87
CA VAL A 292 13.48 -32.31 17.53
C VAL A 292 13.71 -32.45 19.02
N MET A 293 14.14 -31.37 19.69
CA MET A 293 14.12 -31.34 21.16
C MET A 293 12.70 -31.28 21.68
#